data_483418fc70255419014ba0a14bc44848
#
_entry.id   483418fc70255419014ba0a14bc44848
#
_cell.length_a   1.000
_cell.length_b   1.000
_cell.length_c   1.000
_cell.angle_alpha   90.00
_cell.angle_beta   90.00
_cell.angle_gamma   90.00
#
_symmetry.space_group_name_H-M   'P 1'
#
loop_
_entity.id
_entity.type
_entity.pdbx_description
1 polymer ?
#
loop_
_entity_poly.entity_id
_entity_poly.type
_entity_poly.pdbx_seq_one_letter_code
_entity_poly.pdbx_strand_id
1 'polypeptide(L)'
;MESLLASIEALLADNTIFTLDTLSYYGEGLTTTVQLVFLSLIVGLIAAVPLAIGRGSKRRWIKMPIFFYTYVFRGTPLLVQLYLIYYGVVFVEGIQDTWLWVLLEKPFFPALVAFSLNTAAYTTEIFHGAIKATPRGEIEAARAYGMRYSLMMRRIVLPSAFRRALPAYGNEVIFMLHASAIASVVTIMDLTGAARFVYALSLIHI
;
A
#
# COMPACT_ATOMS: atom_id res chain seq x y z
N MET A 1 10.35 27.78 19.10
CA MET A 1 9.80 27.53 17.76
C MET A 1 10.10 28.72 16.83
N GLU A 2 9.82 29.95 17.26
CA GLU A 2 10.13 31.17 16.49
C GLU A 2 11.62 31.38 16.21
N SER A 3 12.50 31.06 17.15
CA SER A 3 13.95 31.17 16.94
C SER A 3 14.50 30.19 15.90
N LEU A 4 13.88 29.03 15.79
CA LEU A 4 14.24 28.01 14.82
C LEU A 4 13.76 28.40 13.41
N LEU A 5 12.55 28.97 13.32
CA LEU A 5 12.02 29.51 12.07
C LEU A 5 12.86 30.68 11.56
N ALA A 6 13.24 31.63 12.45
CA ALA A 6 14.10 32.75 12.08
C ALA A 6 15.49 32.28 11.60
N SER A 7 16.03 31.21 12.21
CA SER A 7 17.32 30.63 11.77
C SER A 7 17.21 29.95 10.42
N ILE A 8 16.07 29.28 10.13
CA ILE A 8 15.80 28.67 8.85
C ILE A 8 15.58 29.75 7.78
N GLU A 9 14.83 30.80 8.08
CA GLU A 9 14.65 31.95 7.19
C GLU A 9 16.00 32.63 6.83
N ALA A 10 16.89 32.82 7.81
CA ALA A 10 18.20 33.37 7.56
C ALA A 10 19.08 32.46 6.68
N LEU A 11 18.99 31.14 6.83
CA LEU A 11 19.72 30.18 6.00
C LEU A 11 19.17 30.09 4.56
N LEU A 12 17.89 30.40 4.40
CA LEU A 12 17.21 30.36 3.10
C LEU A 12 17.18 31.69 2.37
N ALA A 13 17.54 32.80 3.05
CA ALA A 13 17.44 34.16 2.49
C ALA A 13 18.28 34.38 1.22
N ASP A 14 19.35 33.62 1.01
CA ASP A 14 20.20 33.67 -0.18
C ASP A 14 19.77 32.64 -1.27
N ASN A 15 18.75 31.81 -1.01
CA ASN A 15 18.38 30.73 -1.91
C ASN A 15 17.03 31.00 -2.56
N THR A 16 17.02 31.27 -3.87
CA THR A 16 15.80 31.58 -4.64
C THR A 16 14.87 30.38 -4.87
N ILE A 17 15.35 29.15 -4.64
CA ILE A 17 14.60 27.91 -4.89
C ILE A 17 14.03 27.32 -3.59
N PHE A 18 14.85 27.31 -2.53
CA PHE A 18 14.43 26.79 -1.23
C PHE A 18 13.92 27.93 -0.35
N THR A 19 12.64 28.22 -0.51
CA THR A 19 11.89 29.18 0.32
C THR A 19 11.02 28.41 1.33
N LEU A 20 10.44 29.11 2.31
CA LEU A 20 9.45 28.49 3.22
C LEU A 20 8.26 27.92 2.46
N ASP A 21 7.83 28.55 1.37
CA ASP A 21 6.74 28.08 0.52
C ASP A 21 7.12 26.75 -0.15
N THR A 22 8.33 26.62 -0.69
CA THR A 22 8.78 25.37 -1.30
C THR A 22 8.94 24.25 -0.27
N LEU A 23 9.36 24.56 0.94
CA LEU A 23 9.41 23.60 2.04
C LEU A 23 8.01 23.13 2.46
N SER A 24 7.00 24.01 2.40
CA SER A 24 5.61 23.62 2.69
C SER A 24 5.10 22.59 1.68
N TYR A 25 5.40 22.73 0.37
CA TYR A 25 5.06 21.71 -0.64
C TYR A 25 5.69 20.35 -0.35
N TYR A 26 6.95 20.32 0.11
CA TYR A 26 7.58 19.06 0.53
C TYR A 26 6.89 18.46 1.76
N GLY A 27 6.46 19.28 2.72
CA GLY A 27 5.73 18.85 3.91
C GLY A 27 4.37 18.24 3.56
N GLU A 28 3.62 18.89 2.67
CA GLU A 28 2.34 18.39 2.16
C GLU A 28 2.53 17.10 1.35
N GLY A 29 3.53 17.08 0.46
CA GLY A 29 3.86 15.90 -0.33
C GLY A 29 4.27 14.71 0.54
N LEU A 30 5.07 14.93 1.58
CA LEU A 30 5.43 13.89 2.54
C LEU A 30 4.20 13.35 3.28
N THR A 31 3.32 14.24 3.71
CA THR A 31 2.07 13.86 4.39
C THR A 31 1.19 13.00 3.48
N THR A 32 1.03 13.40 2.22
CA THR A 32 0.28 12.64 1.21
C THR A 32 0.90 11.26 0.97
N THR A 33 2.22 11.19 0.82
CA THR A 33 2.97 9.92 0.67
C THR A 33 2.72 8.99 1.85
N VAL A 34 2.90 9.50 3.08
CA VAL A 34 2.71 8.70 4.30
C VAL A 34 1.28 8.23 4.42
N GLN A 35 0.30 9.09 4.17
CA GLN A 35 -1.11 8.72 4.21
C GLN A 35 -1.44 7.64 3.19
N LEU A 36 -1.02 7.79 1.92
CA LEU A 36 -1.28 6.82 0.87
C LEU A 36 -0.67 5.45 1.21
N VAL A 37 0.60 5.42 1.60
CA VAL A 37 1.31 4.18 1.94
C VAL A 37 0.69 3.52 3.17
N PHE A 38 0.48 4.28 4.24
CA PHE A 38 -0.05 3.74 5.49
C PHE A 38 -1.46 3.18 5.33
N LEU A 39 -2.36 3.91 4.67
CA LEU A 39 -3.72 3.45 4.42
C LEU A 39 -3.74 2.22 3.50
N SER A 40 -2.91 2.21 2.45
CA SER A 40 -2.80 1.07 1.53
C SER A 40 -2.31 -0.18 2.26
N LEU A 41 -1.31 -0.05 3.13
CA LEU A 41 -0.77 -1.16 3.92
C LEU A 41 -1.82 -1.71 4.90
N ILE A 42 -2.59 -0.83 5.57
CA ILE A 42 -3.65 -1.27 6.49
C ILE A 42 -4.74 -2.01 5.73
N VAL A 43 -5.29 -1.41 4.68
CA VAL A 43 -6.34 -2.03 3.86
C VAL A 43 -5.85 -3.33 3.25
N GLY A 44 -4.62 -3.32 2.70
CA GLY A 44 -3.98 -4.49 2.13
C GLY A 44 -3.78 -5.61 3.14
N LEU A 45 -3.32 -5.30 4.36
CA LEU A 45 -3.13 -6.29 5.43
C LEU A 45 -4.47 -6.90 5.88
N ILE A 46 -5.49 -6.06 6.07
CA ILE A 46 -6.83 -6.53 6.45
C ILE A 46 -7.40 -7.50 5.41
N ALA A 47 -7.23 -7.19 4.11
CA ALA A 47 -7.64 -8.06 3.02
C ALA A 47 -6.77 -9.31 2.90
N ALA A 48 -5.46 -9.20 3.10
CA ALA A 48 -4.50 -10.28 2.89
C ALA A 48 -4.68 -11.46 3.87
N VAL A 49 -5.02 -11.21 5.13
CA VAL A 49 -5.14 -12.29 6.14
C VAL A 49 -6.22 -13.32 5.77
N PRO A 50 -7.48 -12.93 5.49
CA PRO A 50 -8.50 -13.88 5.05
C PRO A 50 -8.16 -14.52 3.69
N LEU A 51 -7.56 -13.77 2.76
CA LEU A 51 -7.10 -14.30 1.48
C LEU A 51 -5.99 -15.36 1.67
N ALA A 52 -5.04 -15.15 2.57
CA ALA A 52 -3.98 -16.11 2.87
C ALA A 52 -4.52 -17.43 3.45
N ILE A 53 -5.51 -17.34 4.32
CA ILE A 53 -6.22 -18.52 4.85
C ILE A 53 -6.95 -19.25 3.73
N GLY A 54 -7.70 -18.52 2.90
CA GLY A 54 -8.42 -19.06 1.74
C GLY A 54 -7.48 -19.67 0.70
N ARG A 55 -6.31 -19.07 0.49
CA ARG A 55 -5.25 -19.57 -0.41
C ARG A 55 -4.75 -20.96 0.01
N GLY A 56 -4.74 -21.24 1.34
CA GLY A 56 -4.43 -22.55 1.91
C GLY A 56 -5.58 -23.56 1.90
N SER A 57 -6.77 -23.18 1.42
CA SER A 57 -7.95 -24.05 1.41
C SER A 57 -7.77 -25.28 0.51
N LYS A 58 -8.32 -26.42 0.96
CA LYS A 58 -8.42 -27.64 0.14
C LYS A 58 -9.47 -27.50 -1.00
N ARG A 59 -10.42 -26.55 -0.87
CA ARG A 59 -11.47 -26.32 -1.86
C ARG A 59 -10.93 -25.52 -3.02
N ARG A 60 -10.89 -26.10 -4.22
CA ARG A 60 -10.40 -25.46 -5.44
C ARG A 60 -11.13 -24.15 -5.77
N TRP A 61 -12.43 -24.10 -5.54
CA TRP A 61 -13.26 -22.91 -5.78
C TRP A 61 -12.84 -21.67 -4.95
N ILE A 62 -12.26 -21.87 -3.78
CA ILE A 62 -11.75 -20.78 -2.95
C ILE A 62 -10.29 -20.48 -3.32
N LYS A 63 -9.47 -21.52 -3.48
CA LYS A 63 -8.05 -21.40 -3.74
C LYS A 63 -7.74 -20.78 -5.11
N MET A 64 -8.45 -21.17 -6.18
CA MET A 64 -8.13 -20.76 -7.55
C MET A 64 -8.35 -19.27 -7.82
N PRO A 65 -9.50 -18.65 -7.43
CA PRO A 65 -9.69 -17.22 -7.60
C PRO A 65 -8.62 -16.39 -6.86
N ILE A 66 -8.27 -16.78 -5.62
CA ILE A 66 -7.24 -16.10 -4.84
C ILE A 66 -5.87 -16.25 -5.50
N PHE A 67 -5.55 -17.45 -5.99
CA PHE A 67 -4.31 -17.68 -6.73
C PHE A 67 -4.24 -16.81 -7.99
N PHE A 68 -5.33 -16.77 -8.77
CA PHE A 68 -5.39 -15.95 -9.99
C PHE A 68 -5.22 -14.47 -9.67
N TYR A 69 -5.89 -13.98 -8.62
CA TYR A 69 -5.72 -12.62 -8.13
C TYR A 69 -4.26 -12.32 -7.77
N THR A 70 -3.65 -13.13 -6.89
CA THR A 70 -2.26 -12.90 -6.46
C THR A 70 -1.29 -13.05 -7.62
N TYR A 71 -1.55 -13.97 -8.57
CA TYR A 71 -0.74 -14.16 -9.76
C TYR A 71 -0.76 -12.93 -10.69
N VAL A 72 -1.95 -12.39 -10.97
CA VAL A 72 -2.11 -11.21 -11.84
C VAL A 72 -1.49 -9.97 -11.20
N PHE A 73 -1.87 -9.66 -9.95
CA PHE A 73 -1.39 -8.43 -9.30
C PHE A 73 0.10 -8.44 -8.98
N ARG A 74 0.70 -9.59 -8.71
CA ARG A 74 2.15 -9.69 -8.51
C ARG A 74 2.92 -9.81 -9.83
N GLY A 75 2.27 -10.28 -10.90
CA GLY A 75 2.87 -10.44 -12.22
C GLY A 75 2.78 -9.22 -13.12
N THR A 76 2.02 -8.20 -12.73
CA THR A 76 1.86 -6.96 -13.51
C THR A 76 2.48 -5.76 -12.78
N PRO A 77 3.08 -4.79 -13.53
CA PRO A 77 3.65 -3.58 -12.92
C PRO A 77 2.57 -2.75 -12.21
N LEU A 78 2.88 -2.25 -11.00
CA LEU A 78 1.96 -1.40 -10.23
C LEU A 78 1.53 -0.15 -11.02
N LEU A 79 2.43 0.45 -11.80
CA LEU A 79 2.11 1.59 -12.66
C LEU A 79 0.96 1.28 -13.63
N VAL A 80 0.99 0.09 -14.25
CA VAL A 80 -0.07 -0.35 -15.17
C VAL A 80 -1.39 -0.53 -14.42
N GLN A 81 -1.35 -1.14 -13.23
CA GLN A 81 -2.53 -1.30 -12.38
C GLN A 81 -3.14 0.05 -11.99
N LEU A 82 -2.28 1.00 -11.60
CA LEU A 82 -2.69 2.36 -11.27
C LEU A 82 -3.38 3.06 -12.45
N TYR A 83 -2.79 2.98 -13.65
CA TYR A 83 -3.39 3.55 -14.85
C TYR A 83 -4.72 2.90 -15.22
N LEU A 84 -4.81 1.57 -15.15
CA LEU A 84 -6.04 0.87 -15.45
C LEU A 84 -7.17 1.24 -14.48
N ILE A 85 -6.84 1.42 -13.19
CA ILE A 85 -7.84 1.80 -12.18
C ILE A 85 -8.20 3.28 -12.31
N TYR A 86 -7.20 4.17 -12.44
CA TYR A 86 -7.44 5.61 -12.48
C TYR A 86 -8.16 6.06 -13.76
N TYR A 87 -7.64 5.67 -14.92
CA TYR A 87 -8.25 6.03 -16.20
C TYR A 87 -9.38 5.09 -16.59
N GLY A 88 -9.30 3.80 -16.24
CA GLY A 88 -10.31 2.81 -16.60
C GLY A 88 -11.68 3.08 -15.98
N VAL A 89 -11.73 3.67 -14.80
CA VAL A 89 -12.99 4.04 -14.13
C VAL A 89 -13.80 5.04 -14.97
N VAL A 90 -13.13 5.96 -15.67
CA VAL A 90 -13.79 6.99 -16.50
C VAL A 90 -14.55 6.38 -17.69
N PHE A 91 -14.12 5.21 -18.17
CA PHE A 91 -14.77 4.50 -19.30
C PHE A 91 -15.97 3.65 -18.87
N VAL A 92 -16.29 3.57 -17.58
CA VAL A 92 -17.48 2.86 -17.09
C VAL A 92 -18.69 3.79 -17.27
N GLU A 93 -19.56 3.45 -18.23
CA GLU A 93 -20.78 4.22 -18.48
C GLU A 93 -21.64 4.34 -17.21
N GLY A 94 -22.11 5.55 -16.93
CA GLY A 94 -22.98 5.82 -15.77
C GLY A 94 -22.27 5.86 -14.41
N ILE A 95 -20.95 5.67 -14.33
CA ILE A 95 -20.20 5.76 -13.06
C ILE A 95 -20.29 7.17 -12.47
N GLN A 96 -20.35 8.19 -13.36
CA GLN A 96 -20.40 9.60 -12.99
C GLN A 96 -21.71 9.98 -12.28
N ASP A 97 -22.79 9.23 -12.52
CA ASP A 97 -24.10 9.44 -11.89
C ASP A 97 -24.22 8.71 -10.53
N THR A 98 -23.18 7.99 -10.14
CA THR A 98 -23.18 7.24 -8.87
C THR A 98 -22.50 8.03 -7.75
N TRP A 99 -22.87 7.74 -6.50
CA TRP A 99 -22.19 8.30 -5.33
C TRP A 99 -20.68 7.92 -5.26
N LEU A 100 -20.28 6.84 -5.92
CA LEU A 100 -18.89 6.41 -6.00
C LEU A 100 -18.02 7.42 -6.76
N TRP A 101 -18.60 8.17 -7.71
CA TRP A 101 -17.87 9.17 -8.48
C TRP A 101 -17.21 10.22 -7.58
N VAL A 102 -17.90 10.67 -6.54
CA VAL A 102 -17.36 11.66 -5.58
C VAL A 102 -16.01 11.23 -4.98
N LEU A 103 -15.80 9.92 -4.85
CA LEU A 103 -14.54 9.36 -4.36
C LEU A 103 -13.55 9.14 -5.52
N LEU A 104 -14.02 8.56 -6.63
CA LEU A 104 -13.18 8.16 -7.76
C LEU A 104 -12.68 9.34 -8.61
N GLU A 105 -13.37 10.46 -8.57
CA GLU A 105 -12.95 11.73 -9.19
C GLU A 105 -11.61 12.23 -8.60
N LYS A 106 -11.39 12.02 -7.32
CA LYS A 106 -10.15 12.44 -6.64
C LYS A 106 -9.04 11.41 -6.87
N PRO A 107 -7.89 11.79 -7.47
CA PRO A 107 -6.81 10.86 -7.81
C PRO A 107 -6.33 9.97 -6.66
N PHE A 108 -6.43 10.47 -5.43
CA PHE A 108 -6.01 9.77 -4.23
C PHE A 108 -6.74 8.43 -4.02
N PHE A 109 -8.06 8.37 -4.28
CA PHE A 109 -8.83 7.13 -4.02
C PHE A 109 -8.55 6.03 -5.03
N PRO A 110 -8.54 6.27 -6.36
CA PRO A 110 -8.09 5.26 -7.31
C PRO A 110 -6.66 4.76 -7.03
N ALA A 111 -5.76 5.66 -6.62
CA ALA A 111 -4.42 5.27 -6.23
C ALA A 111 -4.44 4.40 -4.96
N LEU A 112 -5.19 4.80 -3.92
CA LEU A 112 -5.36 4.00 -2.71
C LEU A 112 -5.88 2.59 -3.03
N VAL A 113 -6.84 2.45 -3.95
CA VAL A 113 -7.35 1.15 -4.39
C VAL A 113 -6.28 0.34 -5.10
N ALA A 114 -5.55 0.93 -6.06
CA ALA A 114 -4.49 0.26 -6.80
C ALA A 114 -3.39 -0.26 -5.86
N PHE A 115 -2.92 0.59 -4.97
CA PHE A 115 -1.87 0.27 -4.00
C PHE A 115 -2.34 -0.78 -2.99
N SER A 116 -3.59 -0.66 -2.50
CA SER A 116 -4.17 -1.64 -1.56
C SER A 116 -4.32 -3.02 -2.20
N LEU A 117 -4.79 -3.09 -3.44
CA LEU A 117 -4.90 -4.36 -4.16
C LEU A 117 -3.54 -4.98 -4.43
N ASN A 118 -2.56 -4.18 -4.81
CA ASN A 118 -1.21 -4.65 -5.06
C ASN A 118 -0.58 -5.24 -3.79
N THR A 119 -0.52 -4.45 -2.70
CA THR A 119 0.08 -4.90 -1.44
C THR A 119 -0.71 -6.06 -0.81
N ALA A 120 -2.06 -6.10 -0.96
CA ALA A 120 -2.85 -7.24 -0.51
C ALA A 120 -2.43 -8.54 -1.22
N ALA A 121 -2.11 -8.49 -2.52
CA ALA A 121 -1.67 -9.66 -3.27
C ALA A 121 -0.30 -10.17 -2.79
N TYR A 122 0.68 -9.27 -2.58
CA TYR A 122 1.99 -9.64 -2.05
C TYR A 122 1.90 -10.16 -0.62
N THR A 123 1.19 -9.44 0.25
CA THR A 123 0.99 -9.78 1.65
C THR A 123 0.24 -11.11 1.81
N THR A 124 -0.72 -11.42 0.93
CA THR A 124 -1.42 -12.71 0.91
C THR A 124 -0.46 -13.89 0.76
N GLU A 125 0.49 -13.82 -0.17
CA GLU A 125 1.46 -14.90 -0.37
C GLU A 125 2.51 -14.96 0.74
N ILE A 126 2.91 -13.83 1.32
CA ILE A 126 3.78 -13.77 2.50
C ILE A 126 3.12 -14.52 3.67
N PHE A 127 1.87 -14.16 3.99
CA PHE A 127 1.13 -14.82 5.09
C PHE A 127 0.78 -16.27 4.77
N HIS A 128 0.44 -16.59 3.53
CA HIS A 128 0.21 -17.97 3.11
C HIS A 128 1.46 -18.83 3.31
N GLY A 129 2.64 -18.33 2.91
CA GLY A 129 3.93 -18.98 3.14
C GLY A 129 4.21 -19.19 4.63
N ALA A 130 3.99 -18.15 5.45
CA ALA A 130 4.19 -18.19 6.89
C ALA A 130 3.24 -19.18 7.59
N ILE A 131 1.96 -19.26 7.17
CA ILE A 131 0.99 -20.25 7.66
C ILE A 131 1.46 -21.66 7.31
N LYS A 132 1.91 -21.88 6.08
CA LYS A 132 2.40 -23.20 5.62
C LYS A 132 3.67 -23.63 6.33
N ALA A 133 4.51 -22.69 6.75
CA ALA A 133 5.73 -22.93 7.51
C ALA A 133 5.51 -23.18 9.01
N THR A 134 4.24 -23.25 9.47
CA THR A 134 3.94 -23.61 10.87
C THR A 134 4.48 -25.02 11.18
N PRO A 135 5.26 -25.19 12.26
CA PRO A 135 5.78 -26.50 12.64
C PRO A 135 4.67 -27.54 12.82
N ARG A 136 4.86 -28.71 12.22
CA ARG A 136 3.85 -29.80 12.30
C ARG A 136 3.53 -30.19 13.73
N GLY A 137 4.53 -30.20 14.62
CA GLY A 137 4.33 -30.50 16.03
C GLY A 137 3.36 -29.57 16.75
N GLU A 138 3.34 -28.24 16.41
CA GLU A 138 2.36 -27.31 16.98
C GLU A 138 0.92 -27.68 16.55
N ILE A 139 0.75 -28.10 15.29
CA ILE A 139 -0.55 -28.50 14.74
C ILE A 139 -1.00 -29.84 15.34
N GLU A 140 -0.09 -30.78 15.47
CA GLU A 140 -0.36 -32.13 16.05
C GLU A 140 -0.70 -32.02 17.54
N ALA A 141 0.06 -31.25 18.31
CA ALA A 141 -0.24 -30.99 19.72
C ALA A 141 -1.64 -30.34 19.88
N ALA A 142 -1.96 -29.32 19.08
CA ALA A 142 -3.28 -28.68 19.10
C ALA A 142 -4.42 -29.68 18.84
N ARG A 143 -4.21 -30.61 17.90
CA ARG A 143 -5.19 -31.66 17.57
C ARG A 143 -5.31 -32.68 18.69
N ALA A 144 -4.20 -33.07 19.34
CA ALA A 144 -4.20 -33.97 20.47
C ALA A 144 -5.01 -33.42 21.65
N TYR A 145 -4.99 -32.09 21.85
CA TYR A 145 -5.84 -31.40 22.82
C TYR A 145 -7.30 -31.21 22.35
N GLY A 146 -7.70 -31.77 21.21
CA GLY A 146 -9.08 -31.71 20.71
C GLY A 146 -9.48 -30.32 20.16
N MET A 147 -8.52 -29.47 19.82
CA MET A 147 -8.83 -28.14 19.29
C MET A 147 -9.52 -28.19 17.93
N ARG A 148 -10.67 -27.51 17.80
CA ARG A 148 -11.32 -27.28 16.49
C ARG A 148 -10.41 -26.47 15.59
N TYR A 149 -10.50 -26.69 14.28
CA TYR A 149 -9.66 -26.01 13.27
C TYR A 149 -9.66 -24.49 13.43
N SER A 150 -10.80 -23.86 13.63
CA SER A 150 -10.91 -22.40 13.80
C SER A 150 -10.18 -21.89 15.05
N LEU A 151 -10.28 -22.64 16.17
CA LEU A 151 -9.60 -22.30 17.42
C LEU A 151 -8.09 -22.46 17.28
N MET A 152 -7.64 -23.55 16.68
CA MET A 152 -6.23 -23.82 16.35
C MET A 152 -5.66 -22.71 15.45
N MET A 153 -6.37 -22.35 14.37
CA MET A 153 -5.95 -21.24 13.49
C MET A 153 -5.81 -19.94 14.25
N ARG A 154 -6.80 -19.56 15.05
CA ARG A 154 -6.82 -18.28 15.75
C ARG A 154 -5.80 -18.18 16.88
N ARG A 155 -5.57 -19.26 17.65
CA ARG A 155 -4.74 -19.21 18.88
C ARG A 155 -3.30 -19.69 18.67
N ILE A 156 -3.04 -20.51 17.66
CA ILE A 156 -1.71 -21.12 17.45
C ILE A 156 -1.16 -20.69 16.09
N VAL A 157 -1.82 -21.06 15.00
CA VAL A 157 -1.25 -20.93 13.66
C VAL A 157 -1.11 -19.46 13.24
N LEU A 158 -2.14 -18.65 13.38
CA LEU A 158 -2.09 -17.24 12.97
C LEU A 158 -1.09 -16.41 13.80
N PRO A 159 -1.09 -16.45 15.15
CA PRO A 159 -0.09 -15.71 15.93
C PRO A 159 1.35 -16.14 15.62
N SER A 160 1.58 -17.42 15.43
CA SER A 160 2.88 -17.98 15.05
C SER A 160 3.27 -17.56 13.62
N ALA A 161 2.31 -17.57 12.68
CA ALA A 161 2.50 -17.12 11.30
C ALA A 161 2.79 -15.61 11.22
N PHE A 162 2.09 -14.78 11.99
CA PHE A 162 2.36 -13.34 12.05
C PHE A 162 3.81 -13.05 12.44
N ARG A 163 4.32 -13.68 13.49
CA ARG A 163 5.73 -13.50 13.90
C ARG A 163 6.72 -13.88 12.80
N ARG A 164 6.45 -14.96 12.07
CA ARG A 164 7.30 -15.40 10.95
C ARG A 164 7.16 -14.53 9.71
N ALA A 165 5.99 -13.95 9.50
CA ALA A 165 5.73 -13.06 8.36
C ALA A 165 6.36 -11.67 8.51
N LEU A 166 6.58 -11.19 9.75
CA LEU A 166 7.05 -9.83 10.04
C LEU A 166 8.28 -9.40 9.23
N PRO A 167 9.36 -10.18 9.11
CA PRO A 167 10.53 -9.74 8.34
C PRO A 167 10.20 -9.54 6.85
N ALA A 168 9.44 -10.46 6.25
CA ALA A 168 9.04 -10.36 4.84
C ALA A 168 8.02 -9.23 4.63
N TYR A 169 7.10 -9.02 5.57
CA TYR A 169 6.17 -7.90 5.55
C TYR A 169 6.87 -6.55 5.73
N GLY A 170 7.92 -6.47 6.56
CA GLY A 170 8.76 -5.28 6.67
C GLY A 170 9.40 -4.88 5.34
N ASN A 171 9.86 -5.85 4.54
CA ASN A 171 10.33 -5.58 3.18
C ASN A 171 9.20 -5.07 2.27
N GLU A 172 7.99 -5.62 2.39
CA GLU A 172 6.82 -5.14 1.63
C GLU A 172 6.50 -3.67 1.95
N VAL A 173 6.61 -3.26 3.23
CA VAL A 173 6.45 -1.85 3.63
C VAL A 173 7.46 -0.96 2.94
N ILE A 174 8.73 -1.36 2.90
CA ILE A 174 9.80 -0.62 2.22
C ILE A 174 9.54 -0.54 0.71
N PHE A 175 9.16 -1.64 0.07
CA PHE A 175 8.81 -1.65 -1.35
C PHE A 175 7.61 -0.75 -1.66
N MET A 176 6.57 -0.76 -0.82
CA MET A 176 5.41 0.09 -0.98
C MET A 176 5.78 1.59 -0.84
N LEU A 177 6.68 1.93 0.09
CA LEU A 177 7.19 3.29 0.24
C LEU A 177 7.93 3.75 -1.03
N HIS A 178 8.81 2.93 -1.59
CA HIS A 178 9.48 3.25 -2.86
C HIS A 178 8.48 3.35 -4.03
N ALA A 179 7.51 2.44 -4.08
CA ALA A 179 6.50 2.42 -5.11
C ALA A 179 5.57 3.64 -5.07
N SER A 180 5.42 4.31 -3.91
CA SER A 180 4.56 5.50 -3.79
C SER A 180 4.96 6.63 -4.73
N ALA A 181 6.24 6.72 -5.14
CA ALA A 181 6.71 7.70 -6.13
C ALA A 181 5.95 7.64 -7.48
N ILE A 182 5.32 6.49 -7.79
CA ILE A 182 4.50 6.30 -8.99
C ILE A 182 3.19 7.12 -8.88
N ALA A 183 2.72 7.45 -7.68
CA ALA A 183 1.49 8.22 -7.48
C ALA A 183 1.54 9.61 -8.11
N SER A 184 2.73 10.22 -8.21
CA SER A 184 2.93 11.50 -8.88
C SER A 184 2.54 11.50 -10.37
N VAL A 185 2.46 10.33 -10.99
CA VAL A 185 2.14 10.19 -12.43
C VAL A 185 0.65 10.36 -12.68
N VAL A 186 -0.21 10.17 -11.68
CA VAL A 186 -1.66 10.40 -11.75
C VAL A 186 -2.06 11.68 -11.00
N THR A 187 -1.25 12.72 -11.13
CA THR A 187 -1.50 14.07 -10.59
C THR A 187 -1.59 14.17 -9.06
N ILE A 188 -1.15 13.17 -8.32
CA ILE A 188 -1.07 13.24 -6.87
C ILE A 188 0.19 14.04 -6.50
N MET A 189 0.00 15.05 -5.65
CA MET A 189 1.09 15.81 -5.07
C MET A 189 1.66 15.05 -3.86
N ASP A 190 2.37 13.95 -4.16
CA ASP A 190 3.19 13.21 -3.20
C ASP A 190 4.58 13.86 -3.08
N LEU A 191 5.47 13.28 -2.30
CA LEU A 191 6.83 13.80 -2.13
C LEU A 191 7.58 13.94 -3.46
N THR A 192 7.39 12.99 -4.40
CA THR A 192 8.00 13.02 -5.73
C THR A 192 7.34 14.09 -6.60
N GLY A 193 6.02 14.24 -6.52
CA GLY A 193 5.25 15.30 -7.19
C GLY A 193 5.70 16.69 -6.72
N ALA A 194 5.87 16.89 -5.42
CA ALA A 194 6.38 18.14 -4.85
C ALA A 194 7.80 18.44 -5.37
N ALA A 195 8.69 17.44 -5.38
CA ALA A 195 10.04 17.61 -5.91
C ALA A 195 10.05 18.00 -7.40
N ARG A 196 9.20 17.37 -8.22
CA ARG A 196 9.04 17.73 -9.64
C ARG A 196 8.48 19.12 -9.84
N PHE A 197 7.52 19.53 -9.00
CA PHE A 197 6.94 20.86 -9.04
C PHE A 197 7.97 21.94 -8.71
N VAL A 198 8.73 21.78 -7.60
CA VAL A 198 9.80 22.71 -7.21
C VAL A 198 10.90 22.74 -8.27
N TYR A 199 11.28 21.60 -8.85
CA TYR A 199 12.23 21.56 -9.96
C TYR A 199 11.74 22.33 -11.19
N ALA A 200 10.47 22.18 -11.56
CA ALA A 200 9.89 22.93 -12.67
C ALA A 200 9.89 24.44 -12.42
N LEU A 201 9.59 24.87 -11.17
CA LEU A 201 9.70 26.29 -10.78
C LEU A 201 11.13 26.80 -10.90
N SER A 202 12.14 26.01 -10.53
CA SER A 202 13.53 26.41 -10.63
C SER A 202 14.01 26.67 -12.06
N LEU A 203 13.46 25.95 -13.04
CA LEU A 203 13.79 26.12 -14.46
C LEU A 203 13.24 27.42 -15.06
N ILE A 204 12.22 28.03 -14.44
CA ILE A 204 11.64 29.31 -14.90
C ILE A 204 12.57 30.49 -14.56
N HIS A 205 13.48 30.29 -13.60
CA HIS A 205 14.41 31.33 -13.13
C HIS A 205 15.83 31.22 -13.75
N ILE A 206 16.05 30.26 -14.67
CA ILE A 206 17.26 30.12 -15.48
C ILE A 206 17.03 30.72 -16.86
#